data_cc5599c4a609c1a25396b8bf5c5de2bb
#
_entry.id   cc5599c4a609c1a25396b8bf5c5de2bb
#
_cell.length_a   1.000
_cell.length_b   1.000
_cell.length_c   1.000
_cell.angle_alpha   90.00
_cell.angle_beta   90.00
_cell.angle_gamma   90.00
#
_symmetry.space_group_name_H-M   'P 1'
#
loop_
_entity.id
_entity.type
_entity.pdbx_description
1 polymer ?
#
loop_
_entity_poly.entity_id
_entity_poly.type
_entity_poly.pdbx_seq_one_letter_code
_entity_poly.pdbx_strand_id
1 'polypeptide(L)'
;MSDLRTAIERATPRRKRWPWVAAAVAVLLVAGGGFALTRGDASTGRSATAGAPVRGGTLQFALIDYQRSPDPQWGTNYAESLIGNNITDKLTWQDPDTGEITPWLAESWEYNKDLTEFTFHLRKDVTFSDGSPFDSEVVKANFDQYVHGDEKLGINPNGAILLPGYIETLTPDRYTAVVRFEKPLASFLQASSFTANAQPGFLSLSTLKLSAEERTDPKKVIGTGPFVYESWQPQVKTVLVRRKGYNWAPPALKHKGEAYLDRIVFNTIPEASVRTGSLTSGAIDATLDVGTTDEKPLADQGFKIIYRGVSGTSIFFNLNSQLFPTDDIAVRRAIQLGWNREAVRKTVLTDSYSVATSVLAPSVPGYVDYSGTVLRYDPEKAGRLLDEAGWKEGPDGIRVKDGKKLVVKLLGISNLVANKPAYESIQQDLKKIGIDLRLTVVPIPDYTALLTKAKTDWNIVAANRSRNDPAVLNLQYGPALGNGSYVTKDSPGIDVDEVTRTLGALELTLDPATRKQYAKAAQDLLLDKYALVNPVYNPSQVIAHADYVHGIIFDAQSRNHFVDTWKSNGK
;
A
#
# COMPACT_ATOMS: atom_id res chain seq x y z
N MET A 1 37.43 6.41 28.86
CA MET A 1 36.23 5.62 29.23
C MET A 1 35.75 5.91 30.66
N SER A 2 35.78 7.16 31.12
CA SER A 2 35.35 7.57 32.48
C SER A 2 34.28 8.67 32.49
N ASP A 3 33.91 9.26 31.35
CA ASP A 3 33.06 10.47 31.34
C ASP A 3 31.61 10.26 30.90
N LEU A 4 31.20 9.00 30.59
CA LEU A 4 29.83 8.72 30.16
C LEU A 4 28.91 8.19 31.27
N ARG A 5 29.45 7.93 32.48
CA ARG A 5 28.61 7.43 33.62
C ARG A 5 28.02 8.52 34.50
N THR A 6 28.54 9.75 34.43
CA THR A 6 28.12 10.84 35.31
C THR A 6 26.97 11.69 34.79
N ALA A 7 26.54 11.48 33.53
CA ALA A 7 25.43 12.24 32.90
C ALA A 7 24.05 11.62 33.11
N ILE A 8 23.95 10.36 33.57
CA ILE A 8 22.66 9.64 33.66
C ILE A 8 21.99 9.75 35.03
N GLU A 9 22.68 10.22 36.06
CA GLU A 9 22.12 10.28 37.43
C GLU A 9 21.42 11.59 37.81
N ARG A 10 21.25 12.56 36.90
CA ARG A 10 20.66 13.88 37.25
C ARG A 10 19.30 14.21 36.63
N ALA A 11 18.56 13.26 36.09
CA ALA A 11 17.24 13.51 35.48
C ALA A 11 16.14 12.57 35.97
N THR A 12 15.86 12.56 37.28
CA THR A 12 14.61 12.01 37.82
C THR A 12 13.79 13.11 38.48
N PRO A 13 12.60 13.50 37.97
CA PRO A 13 11.72 14.41 38.66
C PRO A 13 10.93 13.70 39.76
N ARG A 14 10.97 14.30 40.97
CA ARG A 14 10.22 13.89 42.16
C ARG A 14 8.70 13.87 41.89
N ARG A 15 8.05 12.73 42.17
CA ARG A 15 6.59 12.59 42.25
C ARG A 15 6.02 13.43 43.37
N LYS A 16 5.16 14.42 43.05
CA LYS A 16 4.23 15.05 43.97
C LYS A 16 2.94 14.20 44.06
N ARG A 17 2.63 13.72 45.25
CA ARG A 17 1.36 13.08 45.59
C ARG A 17 0.27 14.16 45.69
N TRP A 18 -0.83 13.97 45.02
CA TRP A 18 -2.06 14.74 45.22
C TRP A 18 -3.19 13.80 45.66
N PRO A 19 -4.07 14.24 46.61
CA PRO A 19 -5.01 13.35 47.28
C PRO A 19 -6.29 13.16 46.46
N TRP A 20 -6.89 11.99 46.66
CA TRP A 20 -8.17 11.56 46.11
C TRP A 20 -9.31 12.42 46.65
N VAL A 21 -10.15 12.97 45.75
CA VAL A 21 -11.49 13.46 46.09
C VAL A 21 -12.49 12.54 45.40
N ALA A 22 -13.19 11.77 46.22
CA ALA A 22 -14.33 10.97 45.78
C ALA A 22 -15.57 11.87 45.68
N ALA A 23 -16.21 11.92 44.51
CA ALA A 23 -17.53 12.49 44.34
C ALA A 23 -18.53 11.37 43.99
N ALA A 24 -19.42 11.09 44.90
CA ALA A 24 -20.57 10.23 44.72
C ALA A 24 -21.62 10.92 43.83
N VAL A 25 -22.12 10.25 42.80
CA VAL A 25 -23.32 10.68 42.06
C VAL A 25 -24.45 9.70 42.36
N ALA A 26 -25.50 10.28 42.91
CA ALA A 26 -26.72 9.59 43.30
C ALA A 26 -27.56 9.17 42.08
N VAL A 27 -28.05 7.92 42.14
CA VAL A 27 -29.06 7.37 41.23
C VAL A 27 -30.43 7.86 41.61
N LEU A 28 -31.16 8.49 40.72
CA LEU A 28 -32.60 8.71 40.83
C LEU A 28 -33.33 7.79 39.82
N LEU A 29 -33.97 6.76 40.38
CA LEU A 29 -35.02 5.95 39.74
C LEU A 29 -36.35 6.71 39.81
N VAL A 30 -37.00 6.89 38.67
CA VAL A 30 -38.45 7.17 38.63
C VAL A 30 -39.10 6.08 37.77
N ALA A 31 -39.96 5.32 38.42
CA ALA A 31 -40.80 4.30 37.83
C ALA A 31 -42.15 4.90 37.38
N GLY A 32 -42.74 4.32 36.37
CA GLY A 32 -44.16 4.47 36.02
C GLY A 32 -44.33 4.30 34.49
N GLY A 33 -44.84 3.25 34.00
CA GLY A 33 -46.05 2.59 34.06
C GLY A 33 -46.68 2.44 32.70
N GLY A 34 -46.98 1.19 32.27
CA GLY A 34 -48.20 0.93 31.52
C GLY A 34 -48.14 0.49 30.06
N PHE A 35 -48.13 -0.81 29.85
CA PHE A 35 -48.95 -1.61 28.91
C PHE A 35 -49.20 -1.11 27.45
N ALA A 36 -48.75 -1.89 26.49
CA ALA A 36 -49.60 -2.54 25.47
C ALA A 36 -48.84 -3.57 24.63
N LEU A 37 -49.23 -4.83 24.79
CA LEU A 37 -48.89 -5.94 23.89
C LEU A 37 -49.70 -5.80 22.59
N THR A 38 -49.04 -5.66 21.45
CA THR A 38 -49.61 -6.09 20.18
C THR A 38 -48.56 -6.93 19.44
N ARG A 39 -48.90 -8.20 19.27
CA ARG A 39 -48.26 -9.11 18.31
C ARG A 39 -48.45 -8.55 16.90
N GLY A 40 -47.41 -8.46 16.13
CA GLY A 40 -47.46 -8.14 14.72
C GLY A 40 -46.19 -8.61 14.04
N ASP A 41 -46.32 -9.61 13.26
CA ASP A 41 -45.60 -10.12 12.08
C ASP A 41 -44.11 -9.87 11.90
N ALA A 42 -43.43 -11.00 11.64
CA ALA A 42 -42.11 -11.07 11.06
C ALA A 42 -41.99 -10.20 9.78
N SER A 43 -41.37 -9.05 9.89
CA SER A 43 -40.95 -8.26 8.72
C SER A 43 -39.54 -8.66 8.31
N THR A 44 -39.45 -9.32 7.18
CA THR A 44 -38.27 -9.44 6.31
C THR A 44 -37.46 -8.14 6.34
N GLY A 45 -36.17 -8.25 6.71
CA GLY A 45 -35.25 -7.13 6.73
C GLY A 45 -35.23 -6.38 5.40
N ARG A 46 -35.87 -5.24 5.33
CA ARG A 46 -35.65 -4.25 4.28
C ARG A 46 -34.22 -3.73 4.45
N SER A 47 -33.36 -4.08 3.52
CA SER A 47 -32.15 -3.35 3.24
C SER A 47 -32.56 -1.90 3.02
N ALA A 48 -32.22 -1.00 3.94
CA ALA A 48 -32.45 0.42 3.76
C ALA A 48 -31.64 0.85 2.52
N THR A 49 -32.31 1.14 1.41
CA THR A 49 -31.70 1.82 0.27
C THR A 49 -31.13 3.13 0.79
N ALA A 50 -29.80 3.31 0.67
CA ALA A 50 -29.16 4.56 0.96
C ALA A 50 -29.92 5.67 0.21
N GLY A 51 -30.36 6.71 0.93
CA GLY A 51 -31.06 7.86 0.35
C GLY A 51 -30.20 8.56 -0.71
N ALA A 52 -30.75 9.56 -1.38
CA ALA A 52 -29.97 10.39 -2.30
C ALA A 52 -28.81 11.07 -1.56
N PRO A 53 -27.63 11.26 -2.23
CA PRO A 53 -26.49 11.93 -1.62
C PRO A 53 -26.85 13.32 -1.06
N VAL A 54 -26.37 13.62 0.14
CA VAL A 54 -26.61 14.89 0.85
C VAL A 54 -25.31 15.70 0.83
N ARG A 55 -25.43 17.01 0.51
CA ARG A 55 -24.30 17.94 0.60
C ARG A 55 -24.11 18.44 2.03
N GLY A 56 -22.87 18.64 2.40
CA GLY A 56 -22.49 19.20 3.70
C GLY A 56 -21.87 18.19 4.66
N GLY A 57 -21.53 18.67 5.83
CA GLY A 57 -20.99 17.87 6.93
C GLY A 57 -19.48 17.68 6.90
N THR A 58 -18.97 17.19 8.02
CA THR A 58 -17.55 16.89 8.24
C THR A 58 -17.36 15.39 8.44
N LEU A 59 -16.44 14.77 7.71
CA LEU A 59 -16.01 13.40 7.93
C LEU A 59 -14.80 13.39 8.89
N GLN A 60 -14.96 12.73 10.04
CA GLN A 60 -13.88 12.43 10.97
C GLN A 60 -13.29 11.06 10.63
N PHE A 61 -12.09 11.03 10.04
CA PHE A 61 -11.44 9.82 9.55
C PHE A 61 -10.14 9.55 10.31
N ALA A 62 -9.96 8.36 10.90
CA ALA A 62 -8.75 8.02 11.63
C ALA A 62 -7.76 7.23 10.77
N LEU A 63 -6.48 7.58 10.91
CA LEU A 63 -5.32 6.96 10.27
C LEU A 63 -4.37 6.40 11.33
N ILE A 64 -3.68 5.30 11.00
CA ILE A 64 -2.63 4.71 11.85
C ILE A 64 -1.35 5.54 11.85
N ASP A 65 -1.06 6.19 10.73
CA ASP A 65 0.15 6.97 10.50
C ASP A 65 -0.21 8.40 10.14
N TYR A 66 0.75 9.29 10.17
CA TYR A 66 0.56 10.72 9.93
C TYR A 66 1.19 11.17 8.62
N GLN A 67 0.66 12.25 8.10
CA GLN A 67 1.26 12.97 6.99
C GLN A 67 2.48 13.77 7.49
N ARG A 68 3.68 13.45 6.98
CA ARG A 68 4.94 14.08 7.38
C ARG A 68 5.16 15.44 6.72
N SER A 69 4.57 15.62 5.54
CA SER A 69 4.61 16.88 4.79
C SER A 69 3.29 17.08 4.05
N PRO A 70 2.80 18.33 3.94
CA PRO A 70 1.69 18.65 3.05
C PRO A 70 2.02 18.43 1.57
N ASP A 71 3.29 18.49 1.17
CA ASP A 71 3.72 18.28 -0.21
C ASP A 71 3.56 16.80 -0.61
N PRO A 72 2.65 16.45 -1.54
CA PRO A 72 2.41 15.08 -1.97
C PRO A 72 3.61 14.45 -2.72
N GLN A 73 4.58 15.23 -3.18
CA GLN A 73 5.80 14.72 -3.81
C GLN A 73 6.69 13.95 -2.81
N TRP A 74 6.56 14.21 -1.52
CA TRP A 74 7.28 13.52 -0.46
C TRP A 74 6.56 12.27 0.05
N GLY A 75 5.40 11.96 -0.50
CA GLY A 75 4.57 10.84 -0.08
C GLY A 75 5.31 9.51 -0.19
N THR A 76 5.59 8.88 0.96
CA THR A 76 6.22 7.56 1.04
C THR A 76 5.41 6.58 1.88
N ASN A 77 4.35 7.03 2.56
CA ASN A 77 3.44 6.20 3.34
C ASN A 77 2.00 6.28 2.84
N TYR A 78 1.14 5.43 3.40
CA TYR A 78 -0.26 5.36 2.99
C TYR A 78 -1.03 6.64 3.31
N ALA A 79 -0.84 7.23 4.50
CA ALA A 79 -1.54 8.44 4.91
C ALA A 79 -1.25 9.61 3.97
N GLU A 80 0.03 9.78 3.59
CA GLU A 80 0.45 10.82 2.64
C GLU A 80 -0.17 10.63 1.27
N SER A 81 -0.18 9.39 0.76
CA SER A 81 -0.77 9.10 -0.54
C SER A 81 -2.29 9.22 -0.54
N LEU A 82 -2.98 8.82 0.54
CA LEU A 82 -4.41 8.98 0.68
C LEU A 82 -4.82 10.46 0.71
N ILE A 83 -4.14 11.28 1.51
CA ILE A 83 -4.44 12.71 1.61
C ILE A 83 -4.11 13.40 0.29
N GLY A 84 -2.94 13.14 -0.28
CA GLY A 84 -2.51 13.71 -1.55
C GLY A 84 -3.44 13.40 -2.73
N ASN A 85 -4.08 12.21 -2.76
CA ASN A 85 -5.08 11.82 -3.76
C ASN A 85 -6.34 12.69 -3.75
N ASN A 86 -6.61 13.36 -2.66
CA ASN A 86 -7.76 14.24 -2.53
C ASN A 86 -7.43 15.72 -2.81
N ILE A 87 -6.13 16.03 -3.02
CA ILE A 87 -5.63 17.38 -3.31
C ILE A 87 -5.13 17.50 -4.74
N THR A 88 -4.63 16.41 -5.33
CA THR A 88 -4.05 16.37 -6.68
C THR A 88 -4.70 15.32 -7.54
N ASP A 89 -4.89 15.61 -8.83
CA ASP A 89 -5.35 14.67 -9.85
C ASP A 89 -4.18 14.20 -10.73
N LYS A 90 -4.43 13.20 -11.61
CA LYS A 90 -3.43 12.53 -12.45
C LYS A 90 -3.81 12.62 -13.92
N LEU A 91 -2.87 12.31 -14.82
CA LEU A 91 -3.16 12.30 -16.27
C LEU A 91 -4.24 11.27 -16.62
N THR A 92 -4.17 10.07 -16.02
CA THR A 92 -5.09 8.98 -16.30
C THR A 92 -5.67 8.41 -15.00
N TRP A 93 -6.77 7.68 -15.14
CA TRP A 93 -7.38 6.87 -14.09
C TRP A 93 -7.24 5.40 -14.43
N GLN A 94 -6.87 4.58 -13.48
CA GLN A 94 -6.93 3.13 -13.63
C GLN A 94 -8.17 2.61 -12.93
N ASP A 95 -9.02 1.89 -13.69
CA ASP A 95 -10.19 1.24 -13.12
C ASP A 95 -9.77 0.19 -12.10
N PRO A 96 -10.31 0.25 -10.88
CA PRO A 96 -9.87 -0.64 -9.81
C PRO A 96 -10.26 -2.11 -10.04
N ASP A 97 -11.30 -2.40 -10.81
CA ASP A 97 -11.83 -3.76 -10.98
C ASP A 97 -11.28 -4.43 -12.24
N THR A 98 -11.15 -3.67 -13.33
CA THR A 98 -10.67 -4.19 -14.63
C THR A 98 -9.18 -3.96 -14.87
N GLY A 99 -8.58 -2.99 -14.18
CA GLY A 99 -7.20 -2.53 -14.43
C GLY A 99 -7.06 -1.66 -15.69
N GLU A 100 -8.16 -1.35 -16.38
CA GLU A 100 -8.16 -0.52 -17.59
C GLU A 100 -7.74 0.92 -17.28
N ILE A 101 -6.92 1.50 -18.16
CA ILE A 101 -6.52 2.91 -18.07
C ILE A 101 -7.53 3.76 -18.85
N THR A 102 -8.09 4.75 -18.19
CA THR A 102 -9.10 5.65 -18.76
C THR A 102 -8.69 7.12 -18.61
N PRO A 103 -9.27 8.04 -19.41
CA PRO A 103 -8.98 9.46 -19.32
C PRO A 103 -9.26 10.08 -17.94
N TRP A 104 -8.43 11.07 -17.54
CA TRP A 104 -8.69 11.96 -16.42
C TRP A 104 -8.29 13.40 -16.75
N LEU A 105 -7.08 13.89 -16.36
CA LEU A 105 -6.59 15.21 -16.78
C LEU A 105 -6.10 15.22 -18.25
N ALA A 106 -5.73 14.06 -18.78
CA ALA A 106 -5.59 13.84 -20.23
C ALA A 106 -6.93 13.31 -20.79
N GLU A 107 -7.41 13.90 -21.87
CA GLU A 107 -8.61 13.45 -22.60
C GLU A 107 -8.30 12.22 -23.46
N SER A 108 -7.06 12.11 -23.95
CA SER A 108 -6.57 11.01 -24.75
C SER A 108 -5.03 10.97 -24.71
N TRP A 109 -4.49 9.87 -25.21
CA TRP A 109 -3.05 9.71 -25.38
C TRP A 109 -2.74 8.80 -26.55
N GLU A 110 -1.49 8.92 -27.04
CA GLU A 110 -0.89 8.03 -28.01
C GLU A 110 0.56 7.74 -27.61
N TYR A 111 1.17 6.75 -28.22
CA TYR A 111 2.56 6.37 -27.96
C TYR A 111 3.22 5.89 -29.24
N ASN A 112 4.54 6.05 -29.33
CA ASN A 112 5.31 5.53 -30.45
C ASN A 112 5.43 4.00 -30.37
N LYS A 113 5.82 3.38 -31.49
CA LYS A 113 5.94 1.91 -31.61
C LYS A 113 6.91 1.32 -30.58
N ASP A 114 7.94 2.05 -30.23
CA ASP A 114 9.02 1.59 -29.34
C ASP A 114 8.72 1.85 -27.87
N LEU A 115 7.56 2.42 -27.53
CA LEU A 115 7.12 2.75 -26.15
C LEU A 115 8.14 3.60 -25.39
N THR A 116 8.85 4.47 -26.11
CA THR A 116 9.80 5.45 -25.56
C THR A 116 9.24 6.86 -25.54
N GLU A 117 8.07 7.10 -26.14
CA GLU A 117 7.43 8.39 -26.23
C GLU A 117 5.92 8.24 -26.06
N PHE A 118 5.36 9.04 -25.14
CA PHE A 118 3.94 9.06 -24.80
C PHE A 118 3.43 10.49 -24.92
N THR A 119 2.48 10.70 -25.82
CA THR A 119 1.83 12.00 -26.06
C THR A 119 0.49 12.04 -25.36
N PHE A 120 0.29 13.02 -24.48
CA PHE A 120 -0.97 13.26 -23.77
C PHE A 120 -1.63 14.53 -24.26
N HIS A 121 -2.90 14.45 -24.64
CA HIS A 121 -3.76 15.58 -24.96
C HIS A 121 -4.54 15.98 -23.71
N LEU A 122 -4.27 17.19 -23.21
CA LEU A 122 -4.74 17.65 -21.90
C LEU A 122 -6.12 18.30 -21.98
N ARG A 123 -6.93 18.16 -20.95
CA ARG A 123 -8.17 18.91 -20.76
C ARG A 123 -7.89 20.41 -20.69
N LYS A 124 -8.84 21.22 -21.22
CA LYS A 124 -8.71 22.69 -21.28
C LYS A 124 -9.47 23.41 -20.16
N ASP A 125 -10.29 22.68 -19.41
CA ASP A 125 -11.19 23.20 -18.38
C ASP A 125 -10.67 22.99 -16.94
N VAL A 126 -9.46 22.44 -16.79
CA VAL A 126 -8.85 22.17 -15.48
C VAL A 126 -8.09 23.39 -14.97
N THR A 127 -8.29 23.70 -13.69
CA THR A 127 -7.54 24.75 -12.99
C THR A 127 -6.95 24.21 -11.68
N PHE A 128 -5.99 24.91 -11.14
CA PHE A 128 -5.51 24.73 -9.77
C PHE A 128 -6.42 25.46 -8.77
N SER A 129 -6.27 25.18 -7.48
CA SER A 129 -7.09 25.83 -6.46
C SER A 129 -6.85 27.34 -6.30
N ASP A 130 -5.75 27.87 -6.85
CA ASP A 130 -5.47 29.31 -6.97
C ASP A 130 -6.04 29.95 -8.26
N GLY A 131 -6.72 29.17 -9.10
CA GLY A 131 -7.30 29.60 -10.37
C GLY A 131 -6.33 29.54 -11.56
N SER A 132 -5.05 29.23 -11.37
CA SER A 132 -4.10 29.06 -12.47
C SER A 132 -4.47 27.83 -13.34
N PRO A 133 -4.22 27.89 -14.67
CA PRO A 133 -4.59 26.80 -15.57
C PRO A 133 -3.68 25.59 -15.44
N PHE A 134 -4.22 24.42 -15.77
CA PHE A 134 -3.45 23.21 -15.98
C PHE A 134 -3.10 23.09 -17.46
N ASP A 135 -1.83 23.00 -17.81
CA ASP A 135 -1.33 22.92 -19.19
C ASP A 135 -0.04 22.09 -19.29
N SER A 136 0.52 21.98 -20.50
CA SER A 136 1.70 21.14 -20.77
C SER A 136 2.95 21.60 -20.04
N GLU A 137 3.14 22.90 -19.82
CA GLU A 137 4.27 23.44 -19.05
C GLU A 137 4.20 23.00 -17.57
N VAL A 138 3.00 22.90 -17.01
CA VAL A 138 2.81 22.37 -15.66
C VAL A 138 3.19 20.89 -15.61
N VAL A 139 2.78 20.08 -16.61
CA VAL A 139 3.16 18.65 -16.68
C VAL A 139 4.67 18.50 -16.72
N LYS A 140 5.33 19.26 -17.63
CA LYS A 140 6.80 19.29 -17.74
C LYS A 140 7.46 19.66 -16.40
N ALA A 141 7.07 20.75 -15.80
CA ALA A 141 7.69 21.26 -14.57
C ALA A 141 7.55 20.28 -13.40
N ASN A 142 6.38 19.61 -13.26
CA ASN A 142 6.19 18.58 -12.24
C ASN A 142 7.07 17.37 -12.51
N PHE A 143 7.10 16.84 -13.73
CA PHE A 143 7.88 15.66 -14.06
C PHE A 143 9.38 15.90 -13.94
N ASP A 144 9.87 17.02 -14.42
CA ASP A 144 11.28 17.42 -14.27
C ASP A 144 11.67 17.49 -12.78
N GLN A 145 10.83 18.13 -11.93
CA GLN A 145 11.12 18.23 -10.50
C GLN A 145 10.99 16.89 -9.77
N TYR A 146 10.07 16.01 -10.17
CA TYR A 146 9.99 14.65 -9.62
C TYR A 146 11.26 13.85 -9.85
N VAL A 147 11.80 13.91 -11.08
CA VAL A 147 12.95 13.10 -11.46
C VAL A 147 14.27 13.70 -10.99
N HIS A 148 14.44 15.00 -11.17
CA HIS A 148 15.73 15.65 -10.93
C HIS A 148 15.82 16.33 -9.56
N GLY A 149 14.67 16.58 -8.90
CA GLY A 149 14.61 17.41 -7.71
C GLY A 149 14.92 18.88 -8.04
N ASP A 150 15.22 19.64 -7.01
CA ASP A 150 15.76 21.01 -7.10
C ASP A 150 16.61 21.30 -5.85
N GLU A 151 17.93 21.19 -5.99
CA GLU A 151 18.85 21.37 -4.88
C GLU A 151 18.74 22.77 -4.24
N LYS A 152 18.50 23.82 -5.05
CA LYS A 152 18.38 25.19 -4.57
C LYS A 152 17.14 25.40 -3.69
N LEU A 153 16.09 24.63 -3.97
CA LEU A 153 14.84 24.62 -3.21
C LEU A 153 14.82 23.56 -2.10
N GLY A 154 15.88 22.76 -1.98
CA GLY A 154 15.94 21.64 -1.03
C GLY A 154 14.99 20.50 -1.37
N ILE A 155 14.61 20.35 -2.65
CA ILE A 155 13.74 19.30 -3.16
C ILE A 155 14.58 18.13 -3.65
N ASN A 156 14.47 16.98 -2.99
CA ASN A 156 15.14 15.76 -3.42
C ASN A 156 14.42 15.10 -4.60
N PRO A 157 15.15 14.41 -5.48
CA PRO A 157 14.54 13.58 -6.51
C PRO A 157 13.60 12.51 -5.90
N ASN A 158 12.46 12.27 -6.54
CA ASN A 158 11.57 11.17 -6.25
C ASN A 158 11.29 10.35 -7.52
N GLY A 159 12.30 9.67 -8.01
CA GLY A 159 12.22 8.85 -9.21
C GLY A 159 11.22 7.68 -9.14
N ALA A 160 10.65 7.41 -7.95
CA ALA A 160 9.58 6.42 -7.81
C ALA A 160 8.25 6.89 -8.42
N ILE A 161 8.06 8.19 -8.63
CA ILE A 161 6.87 8.77 -9.28
C ILE A 161 6.90 8.49 -10.77
N LEU A 162 8.03 8.81 -11.42
CA LEU A 162 8.30 8.44 -12.79
C LEU A 162 9.28 7.27 -12.79
N LEU A 163 9.06 6.36 -13.70
CA LEU A 163 9.86 5.16 -13.85
C LEU A 163 11.26 5.49 -14.39
N PRO A 164 12.22 4.58 -14.26
CA PRO A 164 13.60 4.82 -14.69
C PRO A 164 13.71 5.18 -16.17
N GLY A 165 14.64 6.06 -16.50
CA GLY A 165 14.97 6.40 -17.89
C GLY A 165 14.17 7.58 -18.45
N TYR A 166 13.46 8.35 -17.62
CA TYR A 166 12.90 9.63 -18.07
C TYR A 166 14.01 10.56 -18.62
N ILE A 167 13.77 11.10 -19.81
CA ILE A 167 14.67 12.07 -20.45
C ILE A 167 14.13 13.49 -20.25
N GLU A 168 12.91 13.74 -20.75
CA GLU A 168 12.30 15.07 -20.78
C GLU A 168 10.80 14.98 -21.07
N THR A 169 10.09 16.08 -20.83
CA THR A 169 8.75 16.32 -21.35
C THR A 169 8.80 17.49 -22.33
N LEU A 170 8.36 17.26 -23.57
CA LEU A 170 8.20 18.31 -24.58
C LEU A 170 6.79 18.91 -24.49
N THR A 171 6.69 20.20 -24.82
CA THR A 171 5.45 20.99 -24.80
C THR A 171 5.21 21.64 -26.17
N PRO A 172 4.86 20.84 -27.22
CA PRO A 172 4.74 21.36 -28.58
C PRO A 172 3.64 22.40 -28.70
N ASP A 173 2.63 22.33 -27.87
CA ASP A 173 1.60 23.35 -27.69
C ASP A 173 1.09 23.33 -26.23
N ARG A 174 0.19 24.27 -25.90
CA ARG A 174 -0.30 24.50 -24.55
C ARG A 174 -0.98 23.27 -23.91
N TYR A 175 -1.57 22.39 -24.69
CA TYR A 175 -2.36 21.26 -24.20
C TYR A 175 -1.87 19.91 -24.68
N THR A 176 -0.65 19.85 -25.20
CA THR A 176 0.01 18.61 -25.60
C THR A 176 1.32 18.45 -24.83
N ALA A 177 1.42 17.36 -24.06
CA ALA A 177 2.64 17.00 -23.32
C ALA A 177 3.20 15.67 -23.87
N VAL A 178 4.48 15.67 -24.29
CA VAL A 178 5.15 14.50 -24.85
C VAL A 178 6.25 14.04 -23.89
N VAL A 179 6.05 12.91 -23.23
CA VAL A 179 6.97 12.35 -22.22
C VAL A 179 7.89 11.34 -22.88
N ARG A 180 9.21 11.51 -22.73
CA ARG A 180 10.23 10.70 -23.42
C ARG A 180 11.10 9.90 -22.45
N PHE A 181 11.43 8.68 -22.83
CA PHE A 181 12.25 7.72 -22.08
C PHE A 181 13.40 7.17 -22.91
N GLU A 182 14.49 6.78 -22.25
CA GLU A 182 15.68 6.18 -22.88
C GLU A 182 15.41 4.79 -23.47
N LYS A 183 14.45 4.06 -22.91
CA LYS A 183 14.14 2.66 -23.23
C LYS A 183 12.64 2.44 -23.23
N PRO A 184 12.16 1.37 -23.89
CA PRO A 184 10.76 0.97 -23.83
C PRO A 184 10.25 0.89 -22.40
N LEU A 185 9.09 1.48 -22.14
CA LEU A 185 8.50 1.57 -20.81
C LEU A 185 6.97 1.44 -20.85
N ALA A 186 6.47 0.25 -21.22
CA ALA A 186 5.03 -0.02 -21.30
C ALA A 186 4.28 0.32 -19.99
N SER A 187 4.94 0.13 -18.86
CA SER A 187 4.36 0.39 -17.54
C SER A 187 4.16 1.88 -17.21
N PHE A 188 4.70 2.81 -18.03
CA PHE A 188 4.50 4.24 -17.81
C PHE A 188 3.03 4.66 -17.94
N LEU A 189 2.27 4.05 -18.85
CA LEU A 189 0.86 4.38 -18.99
C LEU A 189 0.08 4.12 -17.68
N GLN A 190 0.38 3.02 -16.98
CA GLN A 190 -0.16 2.77 -15.65
C GLN A 190 0.41 3.76 -14.61
N ALA A 191 1.71 4.08 -14.69
CA ALA A 191 2.35 5.01 -13.76
C ALA A 191 1.77 6.43 -13.86
N SER A 192 1.23 6.84 -15.01
CA SER A 192 0.54 8.13 -15.19
C SER A 192 -0.78 8.24 -14.42
N SER A 193 -1.32 7.12 -13.91
CA SER A 193 -2.47 7.07 -13.01
C SER A 193 -2.03 7.00 -11.55
N PHE A 194 -1.09 6.11 -11.23
CA PHE A 194 -0.65 5.91 -9.85
C PHE A 194 0.62 5.04 -9.75
N THR A 195 1.55 5.36 -8.85
CA THR A 195 2.72 4.53 -8.57
C THR A 195 2.89 4.29 -7.08
N ALA A 196 2.75 3.06 -6.62
CA ALA A 196 3.01 2.65 -5.23
C ALA A 196 2.51 3.69 -4.19
N ASN A 197 3.40 4.24 -3.36
CA ASN A 197 3.07 5.30 -2.41
C ASN A 197 3.36 6.71 -2.94
N ALA A 198 4.09 6.81 -4.06
CA ALA A 198 4.36 8.08 -4.71
C ALA A 198 3.21 8.43 -5.68
N GLN A 199 2.90 9.71 -5.80
CA GLN A 199 1.76 10.17 -6.59
C GLN A 199 2.24 11.07 -7.71
N PRO A 200 1.92 10.73 -8.99
CA PRO A 200 2.15 11.63 -10.11
C PRO A 200 1.09 12.73 -10.17
N GLY A 201 0.69 13.26 -9.01
CA GLY A 201 -0.28 14.36 -8.92
C GLY A 201 0.37 15.71 -9.18
N PHE A 202 -0.38 16.64 -9.76
CA PHE A 202 0.16 17.89 -10.23
C PHE A 202 0.00 19.01 -9.21
N LEU A 203 1.11 19.72 -8.94
CA LEU A 203 1.18 20.95 -8.19
C LEU A 203 1.28 22.14 -9.16
N SER A 204 0.74 23.29 -8.77
CA SER A 204 0.83 24.52 -9.56
C SER A 204 2.28 25.01 -9.69
N LEU A 205 2.56 25.78 -10.75
CA LEU A 205 3.88 26.40 -10.93
C LEU A 205 4.25 27.34 -9.77
N SER A 206 3.26 27.92 -9.08
CA SER A 206 3.50 28.73 -7.89
C SER A 206 4.04 27.89 -6.74
N THR A 207 3.48 26.68 -6.51
CA THR A 207 3.99 25.74 -5.50
C THR A 207 5.37 25.18 -5.87
N LEU A 208 5.60 24.83 -7.14
CA LEU A 208 6.87 24.24 -7.58
C LEU A 208 8.08 25.15 -7.39
N LYS A 209 7.87 26.47 -7.34
CA LYS A 209 8.91 27.47 -7.09
C LYS A 209 9.26 27.68 -5.61
N LEU A 210 8.49 27.07 -4.70
CA LEU A 210 8.71 27.18 -3.26
C LEU A 210 9.76 26.16 -2.79
N SER A 211 10.52 26.54 -1.78
CA SER A 211 11.44 25.64 -1.09
C SER A 211 10.69 24.52 -0.34
N ALA A 212 11.40 23.46 0.00
CA ALA A 212 10.85 22.37 0.82
C ALA A 212 10.29 22.88 2.16
N GLU A 213 10.96 23.87 2.78
CA GLU A 213 10.51 24.49 4.02
C GLU A 213 9.20 25.27 3.81
N GLU A 214 9.10 26.08 2.75
CA GLU A 214 7.88 26.85 2.45
C GLU A 214 6.68 25.95 2.14
N ARG A 215 6.90 24.75 1.56
CA ARG A 215 5.84 23.76 1.30
C ARG A 215 5.34 23.06 2.57
N THR A 216 5.92 23.33 3.74
CA THR A 216 5.35 22.90 5.03
C THR A 216 4.13 23.73 5.43
N ASP A 217 3.93 24.92 4.81
CA ASP A 217 2.67 25.64 4.91
C ASP A 217 1.63 25.01 3.97
N PRO A 218 0.60 24.31 4.51
CA PRO A 218 -0.37 23.60 3.69
C PRO A 218 -1.16 24.52 2.74
N LYS A 219 -1.28 25.81 3.05
CA LYS A 219 -1.97 26.79 2.20
C LYS A 219 -1.20 27.15 0.94
N LYS A 220 0.10 26.85 0.90
CA LYS A 220 0.96 27.05 -0.26
C LYS A 220 1.03 25.84 -1.19
N VAL A 221 0.49 24.69 -0.78
CA VAL A 221 0.42 23.46 -1.57
C VAL A 221 -0.85 23.47 -2.40
N ILE A 222 -0.72 23.89 -3.66
CA ILE A 222 -1.81 24.17 -4.59
C ILE A 222 -1.92 23.03 -5.60
N GLY A 223 -3.01 22.26 -5.52
CA GLY A 223 -3.29 21.13 -6.40
C GLY A 223 -4.55 21.30 -7.25
N THR A 224 -4.85 20.32 -8.09
CA THR A 224 -6.01 20.27 -8.98
C THR A 224 -7.22 19.58 -8.36
N GLY A 225 -7.07 18.86 -7.24
CA GLY A 225 -8.04 17.93 -6.69
C GLY A 225 -9.31 18.54 -6.09
N PRO A 226 -10.25 17.65 -5.65
CA PRO A 226 -11.58 18.04 -5.14
C PRO A 226 -11.57 18.71 -3.76
N PHE A 227 -10.45 18.66 -3.05
CA PHE A 227 -10.26 19.30 -1.75
C PHE A 227 -9.01 20.16 -1.75
N VAL A 228 -8.94 21.10 -0.79
CA VAL A 228 -7.79 21.94 -0.49
C VAL A 228 -7.46 21.88 0.99
N TYR A 229 -6.21 22.14 1.35
CA TYR A 229 -5.82 22.20 2.75
C TYR A 229 -6.47 23.38 3.48
N GLU A 230 -7.05 23.13 4.63
CA GLU A 230 -7.39 24.15 5.63
C GLU A 230 -6.28 24.30 6.67
N SER A 231 -5.79 23.15 7.20
CA SER A 231 -4.72 23.13 8.18
C SER A 231 -4.01 21.77 8.22
N TRP A 232 -2.77 21.79 8.71
CA TRP A 232 -1.96 20.62 9.00
C TRP A 232 -1.27 20.80 10.35
N GLN A 233 -1.45 19.82 11.23
CA GLN A 233 -0.80 19.71 12.52
C GLN A 233 -0.02 18.40 12.53
N PRO A 234 1.32 18.44 12.41
CA PRO A 234 2.15 17.24 12.34
C PRO A 234 1.82 16.24 13.46
N GLN A 235 1.71 14.97 13.11
CA GLN A 235 1.41 13.86 14.03
C GLN A 235 0.03 13.93 14.74
N VAL A 236 -0.78 14.94 14.49
CA VAL A 236 -2.08 15.14 15.13
C VAL A 236 -3.21 15.00 14.13
N LYS A 237 -3.28 15.88 13.15
CA LYS A 237 -4.35 15.87 12.15
C LYS A 237 -4.04 16.70 10.91
N THR A 238 -4.69 16.33 9.81
CA THR A 238 -4.79 17.14 8.58
C THR A 238 -6.25 17.45 8.31
N VAL A 239 -6.56 18.69 7.97
CA VAL A 239 -7.92 19.14 7.65
C VAL A 239 -7.97 19.61 6.20
N LEU A 240 -8.87 19.00 5.45
CA LEU A 240 -9.20 19.40 4.08
C LEU A 240 -10.60 19.99 4.03
N VAL A 241 -10.80 20.98 3.15
CA VAL A 241 -12.12 21.56 2.84
C VAL A 241 -12.42 21.39 1.36
N ARG A 242 -13.72 21.30 1.04
CA ARG A 242 -14.19 21.17 -0.34
C ARG A 242 -13.68 22.31 -1.21
N ARG A 243 -13.14 21.97 -2.37
CA ARG A 243 -12.79 22.94 -3.40
C ARG A 243 -14.02 23.37 -4.19
N LYS A 244 -14.26 24.66 -4.29
CA LYS A 244 -15.32 25.22 -5.13
C LYS A 244 -14.91 25.16 -6.61
N GLY A 245 -15.88 24.87 -7.48
CA GLY A 245 -15.70 24.85 -8.93
C GLY A 245 -15.02 23.58 -9.48
N TYR A 246 -14.73 22.57 -8.66
CA TYR A 246 -14.21 21.28 -9.15
C TYR A 246 -15.28 20.55 -9.98
N ASN A 247 -14.95 20.14 -11.22
CA ASN A 247 -15.90 19.48 -12.13
C ASN A 247 -15.26 18.50 -13.12
N TRP A 248 -14.03 18.04 -12.87
CA TRP A 248 -13.26 17.13 -13.74
C TRP A 248 -12.89 15.80 -13.08
N ALA A 249 -13.71 15.30 -12.17
CA ALA A 249 -13.53 13.97 -11.61
C ALA A 249 -13.45 12.90 -12.72
N PRO A 250 -12.67 11.81 -12.52
CA PRO A 250 -12.51 10.78 -13.56
C PRO A 250 -13.87 10.18 -13.94
N PRO A 251 -14.05 9.75 -15.21
CA PRO A 251 -15.31 9.22 -15.73
C PRO A 251 -15.88 8.04 -14.95
N ALA A 252 -15.04 7.25 -14.32
CA ALA A 252 -15.42 6.10 -13.51
C ALA A 252 -16.18 6.47 -12.22
N LEU A 253 -15.99 7.69 -11.68
CA LEU A 253 -16.69 8.11 -10.47
C LEU A 253 -18.15 8.50 -10.77
N LYS A 254 -19.02 8.26 -9.79
CA LYS A 254 -20.47 8.56 -9.93
C LYS A 254 -20.73 10.06 -9.96
N HIS A 255 -20.02 10.80 -9.10
CA HIS A 255 -20.14 12.26 -8.99
C HIS A 255 -19.04 12.97 -9.76
N LYS A 256 -19.41 13.97 -10.57
CA LYS A 256 -18.46 14.69 -11.43
C LYS A 256 -18.08 16.08 -10.92
N GLY A 257 -18.89 16.64 -10.04
CA GLY A 257 -18.73 18.01 -9.53
C GLY A 257 -18.00 18.08 -8.19
N GLU A 258 -18.22 19.21 -7.51
CA GLU A 258 -17.69 19.44 -6.17
C GLU A 258 -18.05 18.31 -5.20
N ALA A 259 -17.13 17.88 -4.36
CA ALA A 259 -17.39 16.86 -3.35
C ALA A 259 -18.65 17.13 -2.51
N TYR A 260 -19.32 16.10 -2.03
CA TYR A 260 -20.51 16.29 -1.19
C TYR A 260 -20.15 16.84 0.18
N LEU A 261 -19.08 16.33 0.82
CA LEU A 261 -18.62 16.79 2.13
C LEU A 261 -18.09 18.23 2.08
N ASP A 262 -18.34 19.02 3.14
CA ASP A 262 -17.69 20.32 3.31
C ASP A 262 -16.24 20.19 3.75
N ARG A 263 -15.96 19.15 4.58
CA ARG A 263 -14.66 18.99 5.25
C ARG A 263 -14.34 17.53 5.51
N ILE A 264 -13.04 17.21 5.51
CA ILE A 264 -12.49 15.95 6.00
C ILE A 264 -11.43 16.27 7.05
N VAL A 265 -11.51 15.62 8.20
CA VAL A 265 -10.49 15.68 9.26
C VAL A 265 -9.83 14.31 9.34
N PHE A 266 -8.59 14.22 8.93
CA PHE A 266 -7.77 13.02 9.09
C PHE A 266 -7.08 13.10 10.44
N ASN A 267 -7.53 12.29 11.39
CA ASN A 267 -6.98 12.21 12.75
C ASN A 267 -5.90 11.13 12.81
N THR A 268 -4.72 11.44 13.33
CA THR A 268 -3.67 10.46 13.56
C THR A 268 -3.91 9.75 14.89
N ILE A 269 -4.27 8.47 14.85
CA ILE A 269 -4.52 7.63 16.03
C ILE A 269 -3.78 6.30 15.84
N PRO A 270 -2.52 6.17 16.26
CA PRO A 270 -1.69 4.98 16.02
C PRO A 270 -2.23 3.71 16.65
N GLU A 271 -2.76 3.79 17.89
CA GLU A 271 -3.20 2.63 18.65
C GLU A 271 -4.54 2.08 18.15
N ALA A 272 -4.60 0.81 17.76
CA ALA A 272 -5.79 0.17 17.20
C ALA A 272 -7.00 0.23 18.14
N SER A 273 -6.79 -0.08 19.43
CA SER A 273 -7.86 -0.04 20.44
C SER A 273 -8.45 1.36 20.65
N VAL A 274 -7.63 2.40 20.53
CA VAL A 274 -8.09 3.80 20.60
C VAL A 274 -8.89 4.17 19.36
N ARG A 275 -8.47 3.72 18.16
CA ARG A 275 -9.26 3.93 16.93
C ARG A 275 -10.61 3.25 17.01
N THR A 276 -10.64 1.97 17.39
CA THR A 276 -11.87 1.20 17.54
C THR A 276 -12.79 1.83 18.60
N GLY A 277 -12.25 2.23 19.76
CA GLY A 277 -13.00 2.94 20.81
C GLY A 277 -13.53 4.30 20.36
N SER A 278 -12.77 5.06 19.58
CA SER A 278 -13.21 6.35 19.02
C SER A 278 -14.34 6.18 18.01
N LEU A 279 -14.30 5.12 17.18
CA LEU A 279 -15.37 4.80 16.24
C LEU A 279 -16.66 4.39 16.99
N THR A 280 -16.56 3.49 17.97
CA THR A 280 -17.73 2.99 18.73
C THR A 280 -18.37 4.06 19.60
N SER A 281 -17.60 5.04 20.08
CA SER A 281 -18.14 6.20 20.84
C SER A 281 -18.70 7.31 19.92
N GLY A 282 -18.53 7.23 18.60
CA GLY A 282 -18.93 8.26 17.67
C GLY A 282 -18.01 9.50 17.65
N ALA A 283 -16.81 9.42 18.23
CA ALA A 283 -15.82 10.49 18.16
C ALA A 283 -15.19 10.60 16.75
N ILE A 284 -15.18 9.52 15.99
CA ILE A 284 -14.83 9.48 14.57
C ILE A 284 -15.93 8.75 13.79
N ASP A 285 -16.03 9.05 12.49
CA ASP A 285 -17.02 8.46 11.58
C ASP A 285 -16.51 7.22 10.87
N ALA A 286 -15.19 7.15 10.64
CA ALA A 286 -14.55 6.04 9.94
C ALA A 286 -13.09 5.88 10.37
N THR A 287 -12.55 4.68 10.22
CA THR A 287 -11.14 4.36 10.48
C THR A 287 -10.58 3.41 9.44
N LEU A 288 -9.33 3.63 9.06
CA LEU A 288 -8.54 2.71 8.25
C LEU A 288 -7.78 1.72 9.15
N ASP A 289 -7.25 0.65 8.53
CA ASP A 289 -6.42 -0.38 9.18
C ASP A 289 -7.11 -1.03 10.39
N VAL A 290 -8.33 -1.51 10.16
CA VAL A 290 -9.06 -2.31 11.14
C VAL A 290 -8.35 -3.63 11.36
N GLY A 291 -8.08 -3.97 12.62
CA GLY A 291 -7.46 -5.23 12.98
C GLY A 291 -8.34 -6.43 12.64
N THR A 292 -7.74 -7.57 12.27
CA THR A 292 -8.48 -8.80 11.94
C THR A 292 -9.34 -9.28 13.10
N THR A 293 -8.99 -8.96 14.34
CA THR A 293 -9.77 -9.27 15.54
C THR A 293 -10.94 -8.32 15.79
N ASP A 294 -10.93 -7.14 15.17
CA ASP A 294 -11.92 -6.08 15.40
C ASP A 294 -13.01 -6.03 14.33
N GLU A 295 -12.75 -6.59 13.14
CA GLU A 295 -13.70 -6.54 12.02
C GLU A 295 -15.08 -7.10 12.37
N LYS A 296 -15.13 -8.35 12.88
CA LYS A 296 -16.40 -8.98 13.26
C LYS A 296 -17.09 -8.28 14.45
N PRO A 297 -16.42 -7.93 15.56
CA PRO A 297 -17.05 -7.17 16.65
C PRO A 297 -17.64 -5.82 16.21
N LEU A 298 -17.00 -5.10 15.30
CA LEU A 298 -17.52 -3.85 14.76
C LEU A 298 -18.73 -4.09 13.84
N ALA A 299 -18.68 -5.10 12.98
CA ALA A 299 -19.81 -5.48 12.13
C ALA A 299 -21.02 -5.89 12.96
N ASP A 300 -20.85 -6.68 14.03
CA ASP A 300 -21.91 -7.09 14.94
C ASP A 300 -22.55 -5.89 15.68
N GLN A 301 -21.84 -4.78 15.86
CA GLN A 301 -22.33 -3.52 16.41
C GLN A 301 -23.00 -2.62 15.35
N GLY A 302 -23.08 -3.02 14.09
CA GLY A 302 -23.74 -2.31 12.99
C GLY A 302 -22.84 -1.40 12.15
N PHE A 303 -21.54 -1.32 12.45
CA PHE A 303 -20.58 -0.63 11.60
C PHE A 303 -20.43 -1.38 10.26
N LYS A 304 -20.16 -0.62 9.20
CA LYS A 304 -19.91 -1.20 7.88
C LYS A 304 -18.41 -1.46 7.72
N ILE A 305 -18.08 -2.67 7.29
CA ILE A 305 -16.72 -3.04 6.95
C ILE A 305 -16.61 -3.07 5.42
N ILE A 306 -15.78 -2.21 4.87
CA ILE A 306 -15.45 -2.21 3.44
C ILE A 306 -13.95 -2.46 3.29
N TYR A 307 -13.59 -3.19 2.24
CA TYR A 307 -12.20 -3.52 2.02
C TYR A 307 -11.87 -3.66 0.55
N ARG A 308 -10.59 -3.48 0.24
CA ARG A 308 -10.03 -3.76 -1.07
C ARG A 308 -8.63 -4.35 -0.93
N GLY A 309 -8.39 -5.48 -1.62
CA GLY A 309 -7.06 -6.07 -1.74
C GLY A 309 -6.08 -5.08 -2.39
N VAL A 310 -4.89 -4.96 -1.81
CA VAL A 310 -3.83 -4.10 -2.37
C VAL A 310 -3.30 -4.74 -3.64
N SER A 311 -3.36 -4.02 -4.75
CA SER A 311 -2.80 -4.45 -6.03
C SER A 311 -1.27 -4.47 -6.01
N GLY A 312 -0.68 -5.28 -6.88
CA GLY A 312 0.76 -5.43 -7.02
C GLY A 312 1.23 -6.82 -6.62
N THR A 313 2.23 -6.92 -5.76
CA THR A 313 2.67 -8.21 -5.21
C THR A 313 1.90 -8.54 -3.95
N SER A 314 1.71 -9.85 -3.70
CA SER A 314 1.34 -10.35 -2.36
C SER A 314 2.38 -9.90 -1.31
N ILE A 315 2.09 -10.08 -0.02
CA ILE A 315 3.15 -10.21 0.97
C ILE A 315 3.93 -11.47 0.61
N PHE A 316 5.23 -11.32 0.44
CA PHE A 316 6.11 -12.40 0.01
C PHE A 316 7.36 -12.49 0.87
N PHE A 317 7.94 -13.67 0.91
CA PHE A 317 9.30 -13.92 1.35
C PHE A 317 10.21 -13.89 0.12
N ASN A 318 11.06 -12.88 0.02
CA ASN A 318 12.09 -12.81 -0.99
C ASN A 318 13.30 -13.60 -0.48
N LEU A 319 13.60 -14.72 -1.14
CA LEU A 319 14.60 -15.70 -0.72
C LEU A 319 15.97 -15.31 -1.29
N ASN A 320 16.93 -15.05 -0.41
CA ASN A 320 18.29 -14.66 -0.80
C ASN A 320 19.05 -15.88 -1.33
N SER A 321 19.23 -15.92 -2.64
CA SER A 321 19.90 -17.03 -3.34
C SER A 321 21.43 -17.01 -3.25
N GLN A 322 22.01 -16.02 -2.56
CA GLN A 322 23.46 -15.90 -2.37
C GLN A 322 23.91 -16.33 -0.97
N LEU A 323 22.97 -16.50 -0.05
CA LEU A 323 23.28 -16.69 1.36
C LEU A 323 22.88 -18.10 1.83
N PHE A 324 23.85 -18.83 2.42
CA PHE A 324 23.57 -20.12 3.07
C PHE A 324 22.54 -19.96 4.19
N PRO A 325 21.52 -20.82 4.29
CA PRO A 325 21.29 -22.04 3.47
C PRO A 325 20.33 -21.81 2.29
N THR A 326 19.86 -20.60 2.03
CA THR A 326 18.90 -20.29 0.94
C THR A 326 19.55 -20.17 -0.45
N ASP A 327 20.87 -20.29 -0.55
CA ASP A 327 21.60 -20.54 -1.81
C ASP A 327 21.24 -21.91 -2.40
N ASP A 328 20.87 -22.89 -1.58
CA ASP A 328 20.38 -24.21 -2.02
C ASP A 328 18.90 -24.12 -2.45
N ILE A 329 18.61 -24.47 -3.71
CA ILE A 329 17.23 -24.46 -4.25
C ILE A 329 16.31 -25.47 -3.53
N ALA A 330 16.84 -26.55 -3.00
CA ALA A 330 16.06 -27.54 -2.24
C ALA A 330 15.50 -26.91 -0.97
N VAL A 331 16.28 -26.04 -0.30
CA VAL A 331 15.82 -25.28 0.88
C VAL A 331 14.73 -24.27 0.48
N ARG A 332 14.92 -23.54 -0.64
CA ARG A 332 13.91 -22.58 -1.11
C ARG A 332 12.59 -23.29 -1.45
N ARG A 333 12.64 -24.44 -2.13
CA ARG A 333 11.45 -25.25 -2.44
C ARG A 333 10.82 -25.88 -1.19
N ALA A 334 11.63 -26.32 -0.24
CA ALA A 334 11.12 -26.82 1.03
C ALA A 334 10.35 -25.73 1.82
N ILE A 335 10.83 -24.49 1.80
CA ILE A 335 10.11 -23.35 2.38
C ILE A 335 8.76 -23.11 1.67
N GLN A 336 8.68 -23.23 0.34
CA GLN A 336 7.43 -23.05 -0.40
C GLN A 336 6.38 -24.13 -0.07
N LEU A 337 6.81 -25.39 0.06
CA LEU A 337 5.94 -26.56 0.26
C LEU A 337 5.64 -26.84 1.73
N GLY A 338 6.48 -26.37 2.65
CA GLY A 338 6.56 -26.84 4.03
C GLY A 338 5.55 -26.24 5.00
N TRP A 339 4.70 -25.28 4.59
CA TRP A 339 3.74 -24.64 5.48
C TRP A 339 2.32 -24.62 4.91
N ASN A 340 1.34 -24.67 5.82
CA ASN A 340 -0.08 -24.79 5.49
C ASN A 340 -0.75 -23.43 5.30
N ARG A 341 -0.94 -23.04 4.04
CA ARG A 341 -1.60 -21.78 3.64
C ARG A 341 -3.04 -21.68 4.15
N GLU A 342 -3.76 -22.80 4.13
CA GLU A 342 -5.15 -22.84 4.60
C GLU A 342 -5.24 -22.69 6.13
N ALA A 343 -4.24 -23.15 6.89
CA ALA A 343 -4.16 -22.91 8.32
C ALA A 343 -4.00 -21.40 8.61
N VAL A 344 -3.09 -20.72 7.91
CA VAL A 344 -2.92 -19.26 8.02
C VAL A 344 -4.22 -18.53 7.66
N ARG A 345 -4.89 -18.95 6.57
CA ARG A 345 -6.19 -18.38 6.18
C ARG A 345 -7.22 -18.46 7.30
N LYS A 346 -7.34 -19.62 7.95
CA LYS A 346 -8.35 -19.87 8.98
C LYS A 346 -8.05 -19.25 10.34
N THR A 347 -6.76 -19.09 10.68
CA THR A 347 -6.36 -18.71 12.05
C THR A 347 -5.88 -17.26 12.17
N VAL A 348 -5.44 -16.66 11.06
CA VAL A 348 -4.83 -15.32 11.06
C VAL A 348 -5.63 -14.33 10.23
N LEU A 349 -6.17 -14.77 9.07
CA LEU A 349 -6.83 -13.88 8.12
C LEU A 349 -8.35 -13.86 8.36
N THR A 350 -8.98 -12.77 7.96
CA THR A 350 -10.44 -12.60 7.87
C THR A 350 -10.87 -12.68 6.41
N ASP A 351 -12.18 -12.55 6.14
CA ASP A 351 -12.71 -12.50 4.77
C ASP A 351 -12.21 -11.28 3.98
N SER A 352 -11.69 -10.26 4.66
CA SER A 352 -11.08 -9.08 4.05
C SER A 352 -9.72 -9.37 3.42
N TYR A 353 -9.09 -10.50 3.73
CA TYR A 353 -7.79 -10.91 3.24
C TYR A 353 -7.88 -12.26 2.52
N SER A 354 -6.96 -12.51 1.61
CA SER A 354 -6.81 -13.84 1.00
C SER A 354 -5.39 -14.35 1.14
N VAL A 355 -5.25 -15.67 1.25
CA VAL A 355 -3.94 -16.31 1.15
C VAL A 355 -3.39 -16.12 -0.26
N ALA A 356 -2.09 -15.90 -0.40
CA ALA A 356 -1.51 -15.70 -1.71
C ALA A 356 -1.30 -17.03 -2.44
N THR A 357 -1.77 -17.08 -3.66
CA THR A 357 -1.63 -18.20 -4.59
C THR A 357 -0.71 -17.87 -5.77
N SER A 358 -0.12 -16.67 -5.75
CA SER A 358 0.90 -16.21 -6.69
C SER A 358 1.72 -15.07 -6.08
N VAL A 359 2.81 -14.69 -6.74
CA VAL A 359 3.56 -13.47 -6.41
C VAL A 359 2.81 -12.19 -6.77
N LEU A 360 1.99 -12.21 -7.83
CA LEU A 360 1.04 -11.15 -8.15
C LEU A 360 -0.25 -11.30 -7.36
N ALA A 361 -0.83 -10.18 -6.94
CA ALA A 361 -2.19 -10.13 -6.39
C ALA A 361 -3.22 -10.45 -7.48
N PRO A 362 -4.39 -11.04 -7.13
CA PRO A 362 -5.42 -11.43 -8.12
C PRO A 362 -5.96 -10.29 -8.99
N SER A 363 -5.90 -9.03 -8.51
CA SER A 363 -6.32 -7.84 -9.25
C SER A 363 -5.33 -7.40 -10.34
N VAL A 364 -4.11 -7.92 -10.36
CA VAL A 364 -3.08 -7.52 -11.34
C VAL A 364 -3.27 -8.26 -12.65
N PRO A 365 -3.31 -7.58 -13.80
CA PRO A 365 -3.38 -8.22 -15.10
C PRO A 365 -2.25 -9.26 -15.28
N GLY A 366 -2.60 -10.46 -15.71
CA GLY A 366 -1.61 -11.54 -15.89
C GLY A 366 -1.34 -12.39 -14.65
N TYR A 367 -2.07 -12.20 -13.55
CA TYR A 367 -2.07 -13.12 -12.41
C TYR A 367 -2.32 -14.57 -12.85
N VAL A 368 -1.62 -15.52 -12.23
CA VAL A 368 -1.78 -16.98 -12.41
C VAL A 368 -1.80 -17.64 -11.04
N ASP A 369 -2.72 -18.59 -10.84
CA ASP A 369 -2.84 -19.36 -9.61
C ASP A 369 -1.88 -20.56 -9.59
N TYR A 370 -1.02 -20.66 -8.58
CA TYR A 370 -0.04 -21.73 -8.37
C TYR A 370 -0.37 -22.60 -7.14
N SER A 371 -1.54 -22.42 -6.52
CA SER A 371 -1.91 -23.16 -5.28
C SER A 371 -1.96 -24.68 -5.46
N GLY A 372 -2.32 -25.15 -6.65
CA GLY A 372 -2.37 -26.57 -7.01
C GLY A 372 -1.01 -27.17 -7.41
N THR A 373 0.04 -26.37 -7.52
CA THR A 373 1.35 -26.79 -8.04
C THR A 373 2.47 -26.48 -7.05
N VAL A 374 3.31 -25.50 -7.32
CA VAL A 374 4.51 -25.18 -6.53
C VAL A 374 4.21 -24.60 -5.15
N LEU A 375 3.01 -24.06 -4.93
CA LEU A 375 2.56 -23.51 -3.65
C LEU A 375 1.63 -24.47 -2.88
N ARG A 376 1.50 -25.71 -3.33
CA ARG A 376 0.74 -26.74 -2.60
C ARG A 376 1.44 -27.08 -1.29
N TYR A 377 0.67 -27.21 -0.21
CA TYR A 377 1.19 -27.72 1.05
C TYR A 377 1.55 -29.20 0.94
N ASP A 378 2.82 -29.54 1.05
CA ASP A 378 3.35 -30.89 0.93
C ASP A 378 4.62 -31.05 1.79
N PRO A 379 4.46 -31.13 3.12
CA PRO A 379 5.59 -31.20 4.05
C PRO A 379 6.44 -32.49 3.87
N GLU A 380 5.84 -33.58 3.39
CA GLU A 380 6.57 -34.82 3.10
C GLU A 380 7.51 -34.62 1.90
N LYS A 381 7.03 -34.02 0.81
CA LYS A 381 7.88 -33.68 -0.34
C LYS A 381 8.96 -32.67 0.07
N ALA A 382 8.63 -31.68 0.89
CA ALA A 382 9.62 -30.74 1.42
C ALA A 382 10.73 -31.46 2.20
N GLY A 383 10.37 -32.42 3.07
CA GLY A 383 11.33 -33.26 3.79
C GLY A 383 12.22 -34.06 2.85
N ARG A 384 11.64 -34.74 1.84
CA ARG A 384 12.41 -35.55 0.86
C ARG A 384 13.41 -34.65 0.08
N LEU A 385 13.02 -33.46 -0.37
CA LEU A 385 13.93 -32.55 -1.04
C LEU A 385 15.12 -32.14 -0.18
N LEU A 386 14.91 -31.93 1.12
CA LEU A 386 15.99 -31.66 2.06
C LEU A 386 16.88 -32.88 2.27
N ASP A 387 16.31 -34.11 2.36
CA ASP A 387 17.08 -35.35 2.49
C ASP A 387 17.97 -35.61 1.27
N GLU A 388 17.43 -35.45 0.07
CA GLU A 388 18.15 -35.59 -1.20
C GLU A 388 19.27 -34.55 -1.34
N ALA A 389 19.06 -33.36 -0.81
CA ALA A 389 20.08 -32.29 -0.77
C ALA A 389 21.14 -32.51 0.35
N GLY A 390 21.04 -33.57 1.12
CA GLY A 390 22.02 -33.93 2.15
C GLY A 390 21.76 -33.35 3.55
N TRP A 391 20.60 -32.72 3.76
CA TRP A 391 20.18 -32.23 5.07
C TRP A 391 19.65 -33.38 5.94
N LYS A 392 20.35 -33.75 6.99
CA LYS A 392 19.97 -34.82 7.90
C LYS A 392 19.34 -34.29 9.17
N GLU A 393 18.41 -35.04 9.76
CA GLU A 393 17.78 -34.68 11.02
C GLU A 393 18.82 -34.61 12.14
N GLY A 394 18.85 -33.49 12.88
CA GLY A 394 19.70 -33.28 14.03
C GLY A 394 19.01 -33.65 15.34
N PRO A 395 19.77 -33.68 16.48
CA PRO A 395 19.27 -34.14 17.75
C PRO A 395 18.14 -33.28 18.36
N ASP A 396 18.00 -32.05 17.92
CA ASP A 396 16.95 -31.11 18.35
C ASP A 396 15.81 -30.99 17.31
N GLY A 397 15.77 -31.90 16.34
CA GLY A 397 14.79 -31.90 15.26
C GLY A 397 15.09 -30.89 14.16
N ILE A 398 16.17 -30.09 14.30
CA ILE A 398 16.61 -29.17 13.24
C ILE A 398 17.62 -29.86 12.34
N ARG A 399 17.42 -29.81 11.04
CA ARG A 399 18.31 -30.45 10.06
C ARG A 399 19.71 -29.85 10.06
N VAL A 400 20.69 -30.73 9.75
CA VAL A 400 22.12 -30.37 9.70
C VAL A 400 22.72 -30.86 8.39
N LYS A 401 23.57 -30.04 7.76
CA LYS A 401 24.40 -30.38 6.61
C LYS A 401 25.81 -29.83 6.84
N ASP A 402 26.85 -30.66 6.67
CA ASP A 402 28.26 -30.29 6.87
C ASP A 402 28.51 -29.59 8.23
N GLY A 403 27.91 -30.13 9.30
CA GLY A 403 28.01 -29.59 10.66
C GLY A 403 27.23 -28.29 10.93
N LYS A 404 26.51 -27.73 9.93
CA LYS A 404 25.74 -26.49 10.05
C LYS A 404 24.26 -26.79 10.14
N LYS A 405 23.56 -26.19 11.12
CA LYS A 405 22.09 -26.27 11.25
C LYS A 405 21.37 -25.51 10.15
N LEU A 406 20.19 -26.01 9.77
CA LEU A 406 19.29 -25.35 8.82
C LEU A 406 18.55 -24.20 9.51
N VAL A 407 19.25 -23.07 9.64
CA VAL A 407 18.73 -21.83 10.25
C VAL A 407 18.47 -20.82 9.17
N VAL A 408 17.24 -20.30 9.10
CA VAL A 408 16.80 -19.29 8.13
C VAL A 408 16.39 -18.04 8.88
N LYS A 409 17.02 -16.89 8.59
CA LYS A 409 16.74 -15.60 9.23
C LYS A 409 15.80 -14.77 8.37
N LEU A 410 14.68 -14.34 8.95
CA LEU A 410 13.68 -13.50 8.29
C LEU A 410 13.67 -12.08 8.88
N LEU A 411 13.74 -11.09 8.01
CA LEU A 411 13.44 -9.69 8.30
C LEU A 411 12.06 -9.32 7.76
N GLY A 412 11.17 -8.80 8.61
CA GLY A 412 9.82 -8.40 8.25
C GLY A 412 9.39 -7.09 8.89
N ILE A 413 8.32 -6.49 8.36
CA ILE A 413 7.73 -5.23 8.84
C ILE A 413 6.55 -5.53 9.76
N SER A 414 6.43 -4.77 10.86
CA SER A 414 5.36 -4.94 11.87
C SER A 414 4.10 -4.09 11.63
N ASN A 415 4.10 -3.18 10.64
CA ASN A 415 3.00 -2.25 10.40
C ASN A 415 1.71 -2.88 9.86
N LEU A 416 1.76 -4.08 9.28
CA LEU A 416 0.58 -4.83 8.86
C LEU A 416 0.24 -5.85 9.94
N VAL A 417 -0.97 -5.76 10.48
CA VAL A 417 -1.42 -6.55 11.66
C VAL A 417 -1.34 -8.06 11.46
N ALA A 418 -1.51 -8.55 10.24
CA ALA A 418 -1.45 -9.97 9.90
C ALA A 418 -0.01 -10.51 9.73
N ASN A 419 1.02 -9.65 9.59
CA ASN A 419 2.38 -10.09 9.28
C ASN A 419 2.95 -11.03 10.35
N LYS A 420 3.05 -10.55 11.58
CA LYS A 420 3.68 -11.30 12.65
C LYS A 420 2.97 -12.62 12.94
N PRO A 421 1.62 -12.67 13.13
CA PRO A 421 0.92 -13.93 13.33
C PRO A 421 1.07 -14.92 12.16
N ALA A 422 1.07 -14.45 10.91
CA ALA A 422 1.28 -15.30 9.75
C ALA A 422 2.69 -15.90 9.74
N TYR A 423 3.72 -15.11 10.05
CA TYR A 423 5.11 -15.59 10.09
C TYR A 423 5.34 -16.57 11.23
N GLU A 424 4.72 -16.37 12.40
CA GLU A 424 4.77 -17.30 13.53
C GLU A 424 4.09 -18.64 13.19
N SER A 425 2.96 -18.62 12.47
CA SER A 425 2.33 -19.85 11.98
C SER A 425 3.23 -20.61 11.00
N ILE A 426 3.85 -19.91 10.05
CA ILE A 426 4.81 -20.48 9.10
C ILE A 426 6.04 -21.05 9.83
N GLN A 427 6.57 -20.34 10.82
CA GLN A 427 7.69 -20.79 11.64
C GLN A 427 7.41 -22.14 12.30
N GLN A 428 6.21 -22.30 12.86
CA GLN A 428 5.80 -23.55 13.49
C GLN A 428 5.74 -24.72 12.50
N ASP A 429 5.21 -24.48 11.29
CA ASP A 429 5.14 -25.52 10.26
C ASP A 429 6.52 -25.89 9.71
N LEU A 430 7.37 -24.91 9.42
CA LEU A 430 8.73 -25.13 8.93
C LEU A 430 9.59 -25.88 9.95
N LYS A 431 9.37 -25.67 11.25
CA LYS A 431 10.05 -26.42 12.31
C LYS A 431 9.74 -27.93 12.26
N LYS A 432 8.51 -28.32 11.87
CA LYS A 432 8.11 -29.75 11.74
C LYS A 432 8.91 -30.48 10.66
N ILE A 433 9.46 -29.78 9.69
CA ILE A 433 10.30 -30.32 8.61
C ILE A 433 11.80 -30.06 8.85
N GLY A 434 12.17 -29.58 10.04
CA GLY A 434 13.54 -29.38 10.48
C GLY A 434 14.19 -28.06 10.07
N ILE A 435 13.41 -27.03 9.73
CA ILE A 435 13.90 -25.67 9.43
C ILE A 435 13.69 -24.76 10.66
N ASP A 436 14.76 -24.18 11.20
CA ASP A 436 14.71 -23.15 12.26
C ASP A 436 14.54 -21.77 11.60
N LEU A 437 13.30 -21.29 11.44
CA LEU A 437 13.00 -19.94 10.95
C LEU A 437 13.07 -18.93 12.10
N ARG A 438 14.02 -17.99 12.05
CA ARG A 438 14.20 -16.94 13.05
C ARG A 438 13.61 -15.63 12.57
N LEU A 439 12.63 -15.11 13.33
CA LEU A 439 11.86 -13.93 12.97
C LEU A 439 12.46 -12.66 13.59
N THR A 440 12.67 -11.63 12.78
CA THR A 440 12.92 -10.25 13.18
C THR A 440 11.86 -9.40 12.50
N VAL A 441 10.81 -9.02 13.25
CA VAL A 441 9.68 -8.24 12.76
C VAL A 441 9.66 -6.90 13.47
N VAL A 442 9.95 -5.81 12.75
CA VAL A 442 10.27 -4.51 13.33
C VAL A 442 9.48 -3.38 12.63
N PRO A 443 9.34 -2.20 13.25
CA PRO A 443 8.76 -1.01 12.61
C PRO A 443 9.54 -0.58 11.36
N ILE A 444 8.89 0.17 10.47
CA ILE A 444 9.45 0.60 9.17
C ILE A 444 10.83 1.30 9.30
N PRO A 445 11.08 2.22 10.25
CA PRO A 445 12.38 2.86 10.37
C PRO A 445 13.51 1.87 10.64
N ASP A 446 13.29 0.92 11.57
CA ASP A 446 14.27 -0.12 11.89
C ASP A 446 14.44 -1.11 10.74
N TYR A 447 13.33 -1.50 10.08
CA TYR A 447 13.36 -2.33 8.89
C TYR A 447 14.22 -1.68 7.78
N THR A 448 14.02 -0.39 7.51
CA THR A 448 14.78 0.34 6.49
C THR A 448 16.27 0.40 6.83
N ALA A 449 16.61 0.62 8.10
CA ALA A 449 18.00 0.59 8.55
C ALA A 449 18.64 -0.80 8.38
N LEU A 450 17.90 -1.87 8.69
CA LEU A 450 18.37 -3.26 8.54
C LEU A 450 18.46 -3.72 7.09
N LEU A 451 17.68 -3.14 6.17
CA LEU A 451 17.77 -3.44 4.73
C LEU A 451 19.14 -3.11 4.13
N THR A 452 19.91 -2.19 4.70
CA THR A 452 21.29 -1.90 4.26
C THR A 452 22.20 -3.13 4.32
N LYS A 453 21.87 -4.09 5.21
CA LYS A 453 22.56 -5.37 5.41
C LYS A 453 21.77 -6.56 4.85
N ALA A 454 20.75 -6.32 4.02
CA ALA A 454 19.86 -7.38 3.55
C ALA A 454 20.59 -8.50 2.80
N LYS A 455 21.60 -8.14 2.02
CA LYS A 455 22.37 -9.12 1.20
C LYS A 455 23.27 -10.05 2.01
N THR A 456 23.68 -9.66 3.22
CA THR A 456 24.66 -10.39 4.04
C THR A 456 24.08 -11.07 5.26
N ASP A 457 23.00 -10.52 5.83
CA ASP A 457 22.54 -10.93 7.15
C ASP A 457 21.20 -11.69 7.12
N TRP A 458 20.41 -11.55 6.04
CA TRP A 458 19.04 -12.07 5.98
C TRP A 458 18.83 -13.04 4.81
N ASN A 459 18.38 -14.25 5.15
CA ASN A 459 17.98 -15.28 4.18
C ASN A 459 16.65 -14.95 3.51
N ILE A 460 15.77 -14.28 4.24
CA ILE A 460 14.46 -13.84 3.79
C ILE A 460 14.26 -12.37 4.15
N VAL A 461 13.82 -11.60 3.17
CA VAL A 461 13.25 -10.28 3.40
C VAL A 461 11.78 -10.32 3.01
N ALA A 462 10.91 -10.11 4.00
CA ALA A 462 9.47 -10.09 3.77
C ALA A 462 9.02 -8.66 3.43
N ALA A 463 8.32 -8.50 2.32
CA ALA A 463 7.85 -7.22 1.81
C ALA A 463 6.61 -7.39 0.91
N ASN A 464 6.11 -6.28 0.40
CA ASN A 464 5.21 -6.22 -0.76
C ASN A 464 5.50 -4.94 -1.54
N ARG A 465 5.02 -4.89 -2.77
CA ARG A 465 5.08 -3.68 -3.61
C ARG A 465 3.73 -3.47 -4.27
N SER A 466 3.13 -2.32 -4.01
CA SER A 466 1.84 -1.95 -4.56
C SER A 466 2.02 -1.32 -5.95
N ARG A 467 1.46 -1.95 -6.99
CA ARG A 467 1.34 -1.43 -8.34
C ARG A 467 0.43 -2.34 -9.16
N ASN A 468 -0.62 -1.79 -9.76
CA ASN A 468 -1.56 -2.58 -10.57
C ASN A 468 -1.08 -2.76 -12.02
N ASP A 469 0.14 -3.30 -12.15
CA ASP A 469 0.79 -3.61 -13.42
C ASP A 469 1.76 -4.77 -13.24
N PRO A 470 1.82 -5.76 -14.15
CA PRO A 470 2.71 -6.92 -14.01
C PRO A 470 4.21 -6.57 -14.03
N ALA A 471 4.60 -5.40 -14.58
CA ALA A 471 5.98 -4.92 -14.54
C ALA A 471 6.46 -4.60 -13.10
N VAL A 472 5.56 -4.63 -12.12
CA VAL A 472 5.95 -4.63 -10.69
C VAL A 472 6.94 -5.76 -10.36
N LEU A 473 6.88 -6.89 -11.10
CA LEU A 473 7.84 -7.99 -10.95
C LEU A 473 9.26 -7.58 -11.38
N ASN A 474 9.39 -6.84 -12.49
CA ASN A 474 10.69 -6.32 -12.91
C ASN A 474 11.21 -5.27 -11.93
N LEU A 475 10.34 -4.37 -11.47
CA LEU A 475 10.69 -3.35 -10.49
C LEU A 475 11.13 -3.95 -9.15
N GLN A 476 10.56 -5.09 -8.73
CA GLN A 476 10.87 -5.74 -7.45
C GLN A 476 12.04 -6.71 -7.55
N TYR A 477 12.08 -7.53 -8.60
CA TYR A 477 13.00 -8.67 -8.69
C TYR A 477 14.04 -8.56 -9.82
N GLY A 478 13.91 -7.57 -10.70
CA GLY A 478 14.84 -7.34 -11.80
C GLY A 478 16.23 -7.00 -11.27
N PRO A 479 17.31 -7.70 -11.73
CA PRO A 479 18.67 -7.47 -11.23
C PRO A 479 19.17 -6.05 -11.42
N ALA A 480 18.72 -5.37 -12.46
CA ALA A 480 19.13 -3.99 -12.79
C ALA A 480 18.30 -2.90 -12.07
N LEU A 481 17.05 -3.19 -11.71
CA LEU A 481 16.10 -2.21 -11.20
C LEU A 481 15.69 -2.48 -9.75
N GLY A 482 15.69 -3.74 -9.34
CA GLY A 482 15.11 -4.18 -8.08
C GLY A 482 16.03 -3.93 -6.89
N ASN A 483 15.66 -2.98 -6.02
CA ASN A 483 16.32 -2.84 -4.72
C ASN A 483 16.16 -4.10 -3.84
N GLY A 484 15.22 -4.97 -4.17
CA GLY A 484 14.95 -6.24 -3.51
C GLY A 484 15.45 -7.47 -4.27
N SER A 485 16.21 -7.31 -5.36
CA SER A 485 16.80 -8.45 -6.06
C SER A 485 18.01 -8.98 -5.30
N TYR A 486 17.94 -10.27 -4.95
CA TYR A 486 19.06 -11.03 -4.38
C TYR A 486 19.66 -12.00 -5.40
N VAL A 487 19.45 -11.72 -6.69
CA VAL A 487 20.00 -12.44 -7.81
C VAL A 487 21.15 -11.65 -8.40
N THR A 488 22.34 -12.24 -8.41
CA THR A 488 23.56 -11.68 -9.00
C THR A 488 24.27 -12.76 -9.83
N LYS A 489 25.32 -12.39 -10.53
CA LYS A 489 26.15 -13.33 -11.29
C LYS A 489 26.73 -14.46 -10.44
N ASP A 490 26.83 -14.24 -9.12
CA ASP A 490 27.35 -15.21 -8.16
C ASP A 490 26.25 -16.10 -7.55
N SER A 491 24.99 -15.95 -7.95
CA SER A 491 23.88 -16.75 -7.45
C SER A 491 23.94 -18.17 -7.99
N PRO A 492 24.11 -19.21 -7.13
CA PRO A 492 24.29 -20.58 -7.60
C PRO A 492 23.08 -21.10 -8.40
N GLY A 493 23.32 -21.62 -9.60
CA GLY A 493 22.31 -22.26 -10.43
C GLY A 493 21.25 -21.33 -11.02
N ILE A 494 21.50 -20.01 -11.04
CA ILE A 494 20.57 -19.02 -11.58
C ILE A 494 21.21 -18.34 -12.81
N ASP A 495 20.52 -18.39 -13.94
CA ASP A 495 20.86 -17.60 -15.13
C ASP A 495 20.33 -16.18 -14.97
N VAL A 496 21.20 -15.24 -14.59
CA VAL A 496 20.89 -13.83 -14.35
C VAL A 496 20.43 -13.12 -15.62
N ASP A 497 20.97 -13.51 -16.77
CA ASP A 497 20.59 -12.92 -18.05
C ASP A 497 19.18 -13.37 -18.45
N GLU A 498 18.80 -14.62 -18.16
CA GLU A 498 17.42 -15.08 -18.32
C GLU A 498 16.45 -14.31 -17.41
N VAL A 499 16.80 -14.13 -16.13
CA VAL A 499 15.98 -13.36 -15.19
C VAL A 499 15.79 -11.93 -15.72
N THR A 500 16.87 -11.28 -16.15
CA THR A 500 16.84 -9.92 -16.67
C THR A 500 15.98 -9.81 -17.93
N ARG A 501 16.14 -10.72 -18.89
CA ARG A 501 15.33 -10.73 -20.13
C ARG A 501 13.86 -11.00 -19.84
N THR A 502 13.56 -11.99 -19.01
CA THR A 502 12.17 -12.41 -18.74
C THR A 502 11.41 -11.32 -18.02
N LEU A 503 12.00 -10.70 -16.99
CA LEU A 503 11.35 -9.62 -16.25
C LEU A 503 11.30 -8.32 -17.07
N GLY A 504 12.35 -8.02 -17.85
CA GLY A 504 12.41 -6.86 -18.74
C GLY A 504 11.39 -6.90 -19.87
N ALA A 505 10.99 -8.09 -20.34
CA ALA A 505 10.00 -8.25 -21.41
C ALA A 505 8.64 -7.60 -21.06
N LEU A 506 8.32 -7.44 -19.77
CA LEU A 506 7.10 -6.78 -19.31
C LEU A 506 6.99 -5.30 -19.70
N GLU A 507 8.12 -4.68 -20.08
CA GLU A 507 8.18 -3.27 -20.50
C GLU A 507 8.16 -3.08 -22.04
N LEU A 508 8.10 -4.17 -22.81
CA LEU A 508 8.28 -4.13 -24.27
C LEU A 508 6.99 -4.04 -25.07
N THR A 509 5.82 -4.17 -24.43
CA THR A 509 4.53 -4.17 -25.14
C THR A 509 3.38 -3.73 -24.27
N LEU A 510 2.38 -3.12 -24.89
CA LEU A 510 1.05 -2.84 -24.30
C LEU A 510 -0.01 -3.83 -24.78
N ASP A 511 0.30 -4.74 -25.73
CA ASP A 511 -0.65 -5.77 -26.16
C ASP A 511 -1.04 -6.68 -24.98
N PRO A 512 -2.33 -6.72 -24.58
CA PRO A 512 -2.73 -7.43 -23.36
C PRO A 512 -2.46 -8.94 -23.39
N ALA A 513 -2.59 -9.57 -24.57
CA ALA A 513 -2.36 -11.01 -24.71
C ALA A 513 -0.87 -11.35 -24.53
N THR A 514 0.01 -10.60 -25.17
CA THR A 514 1.46 -10.76 -25.04
C THR A 514 1.93 -10.43 -23.62
N ARG A 515 1.42 -9.37 -23.01
CA ARG A 515 1.73 -9.02 -21.60
C ARG A 515 1.34 -10.11 -20.62
N LYS A 516 0.18 -10.76 -20.86
CA LYS A 516 -0.25 -11.90 -20.02
C LYS A 516 0.72 -13.09 -20.15
N GLN A 517 1.24 -13.36 -21.35
CA GLN A 517 2.25 -14.40 -21.55
C GLN A 517 3.56 -14.06 -20.85
N TYR A 518 4.04 -12.82 -20.95
CA TYR A 518 5.24 -12.36 -20.25
C TYR A 518 5.07 -12.37 -18.73
N ALA A 519 3.91 -11.97 -18.24
CA ALA A 519 3.60 -12.01 -16.81
C ALA A 519 3.59 -13.46 -16.27
N LYS A 520 3.05 -14.42 -17.05
CA LYS A 520 3.11 -15.83 -16.70
C LYS A 520 4.55 -16.34 -16.68
N ALA A 521 5.34 -16.06 -17.72
CA ALA A 521 6.74 -16.47 -17.78
C ALA A 521 7.56 -15.91 -16.61
N ALA A 522 7.33 -14.66 -16.22
CA ALA A 522 7.98 -14.06 -15.06
C ALA A 522 7.58 -14.75 -13.74
N GLN A 523 6.31 -15.09 -13.56
CA GLN A 523 5.84 -15.82 -12.38
C GLN A 523 6.37 -17.26 -12.34
N ASP A 524 6.38 -17.99 -13.48
CA ASP A 524 6.98 -19.33 -13.60
C ASP A 524 8.46 -19.31 -13.22
N LEU A 525 9.21 -18.31 -13.69
CA LEU A 525 10.63 -18.16 -13.39
C LEU A 525 10.87 -17.92 -11.89
N LEU A 526 10.09 -17.03 -11.25
CA LEU A 526 10.27 -16.65 -9.86
C LEU A 526 9.80 -17.74 -8.90
N LEU A 527 8.67 -18.40 -9.18
CA LEU A 527 8.02 -19.34 -8.29
C LEU A 527 8.47 -20.80 -8.52
N ASP A 528 8.54 -21.22 -9.79
CA ASP A 528 8.80 -22.64 -10.13
C ASP A 528 10.26 -22.85 -10.46
N LYS A 529 10.80 -22.19 -11.49
CA LYS A 529 12.15 -22.50 -11.99
C LYS A 529 13.22 -22.27 -10.92
N TYR A 530 13.24 -21.10 -10.28
CA TYR A 530 14.29 -20.73 -9.34
C TYR A 530 13.84 -20.65 -7.87
N ALA A 531 12.54 -20.75 -7.59
CA ALA A 531 11.98 -20.67 -6.24
C ALA A 531 12.52 -19.48 -5.43
N LEU A 532 12.55 -18.29 -6.06
CA LEU A 532 13.11 -17.07 -5.45
C LEU A 532 12.14 -16.38 -4.51
N VAL A 533 10.85 -16.68 -4.64
CA VAL A 533 9.78 -16.00 -3.92
C VAL A 533 8.84 -17.04 -3.30
N ASN A 534 8.43 -16.78 -2.06
CA ASN A 534 7.36 -17.53 -1.41
C ASN A 534 6.24 -16.58 -1.03
N PRO A 535 5.12 -16.53 -1.78
CA PRO A 535 3.96 -15.72 -1.46
C PRO A 535 3.27 -16.17 -0.19
N VAL A 536 2.82 -15.23 0.65
CA VAL A 536 2.22 -15.51 1.95
C VAL A 536 0.72 -15.20 1.95
N TYR A 537 0.35 -13.91 1.85
CA TYR A 537 -1.05 -13.50 1.75
C TYR A 537 -1.16 -12.20 0.93
N ASN A 538 -2.37 -11.89 0.46
CA ASN A 538 -2.66 -10.65 -0.23
C ASN A 538 -3.11 -9.61 0.80
N PRO A 539 -2.35 -8.52 1.01
CA PRO A 539 -2.74 -7.47 1.95
C PRO A 539 -4.00 -6.76 1.47
N SER A 540 -4.77 -6.25 2.41
CA SER A 540 -6.01 -5.53 2.13
C SER A 540 -6.05 -4.22 2.93
N GLN A 541 -6.66 -3.21 2.35
CA GLN A 541 -7.05 -2.00 3.06
C GLN A 541 -8.45 -2.19 3.58
N VAL A 542 -8.61 -2.18 4.90
CA VAL A 542 -9.88 -2.43 5.58
C VAL A 542 -10.32 -1.17 6.30
N ILE A 543 -11.52 -0.70 6.02
CA ILE A 543 -12.15 0.46 6.63
C ILE A 543 -13.38 0.00 7.40
N ALA A 544 -13.51 0.43 8.65
CA ALA A 544 -14.78 0.41 9.37
C ALA A 544 -15.36 1.83 9.39
N HIS A 545 -16.65 1.96 9.13
CA HIS A 545 -17.32 3.25 9.19
C HIS A 545 -18.74 3.13 9.74
N ALA A 546 -19.25 4.23 10.29
CA ALA A 546 -20.62 4.33 10.75
C ALA A 546 -21.61 4.14 9.58
N ASP A 547 -22.78 3.61 9.85
CA ASP A 547 -23.80 3.27 8.85
C ASP A 547 -24.32 4.47 8.05
N TYR A 548 -24.22 5.68 8.60
CA TYR A 548 -24.58 6.94 7.97
C TYR A 548 -23.50 7.51 7.02
N VAL A 549 -22.32 6.91 6.92
CA VAL A 549 -21.27 7.29 5.95
C VAL A 549 -21.43 6.47 4.70
N HIS A 550 -21.41 7.10 3.54
CA HIS A 550 -21.61 6.47 2.24
C HIS A 550 -20.58 6.96 1.22
N GLY A 551 -20.33 6.18 0.18
CA GLY A 551 -19.57 6.61 -1.00
C GLY A 551 -18.06 6.72 -0.81
N ILE A 552 -17.46 6.09 0.21
CA ILE A 552 -16.01 5.91 0.26
C ILE A 552 -15.62 4.94 -0.84
N ILE A 553 -14.72 5.32 -1.73
CA ILE A 553 -14.26 4.50 -2.85
C ILE A 553 -12.77 4.22 -2.73
N PHE A 554 -12.36 3.10 -3.34
CA PHE A 554 -10.96 2.73 -3.50
C PHE A 554 -10.54 2.87 -4.96
N ASP A 555 -9.34 3.38 -5.21
CA ASP A 555 -8.69 3.31 -6.52
C ASP A 555 -8.01 1.95 -6.76
N ALA A 556 -7.36 1.80 -7.90
CA ALA A 556 -6.66 0.57 -8.28
C ALA A 556 -5.46 0.23 -7.37
N GLN A 557 -5.01 1.14 -6.53
CA GLN A 557 -3.96 0.96 -5.53
C GLN A 557 -4.51 0.87 -4.10
N SER A 558 -5.84 0.73 -3.98
CA SER A 558 -6.58 0.66 -2.71
C SER A 558 -6.46 1.93 -1.86
N ARG A 559 -6.24 3.11 -2.49
CA ARG A 559 -6.31 4.41 -1.84
C ARG A 559 -7.72 4.96 -1.90
N ASN A 560 -8.08 5.78 -0.92
CA ASN A 560 -9.44 6.30 -0.83
C ASN A 560 -9.60 7.66 -1.51
N HIS A 561 -10.70 7.79 -2.23
CA HIS A 561 -11.19 9.04 -2.78
C HIS A 561 -12.53 9.39 -2.13
N PHE A 562 -12.72 10.65 -1.78
CA PHE A 562 -13.88 11.11 -1.00
C PHE A 562 -14.80 12.06 -1.77
N VAL A 563 -14.62 12.21 -3.08
CA VAL A 563 -15.50 13.08 -3.89
C VAL A 563 -16.95 12.59 -3.90
N ASP A 564 -17.15 11.27 -3.88
CA ASP A 564 -18.46 10.62 -3.81
C ASP A 564 -18.99 10.42 -2.36
N THR A 565 -18.16 10.76 -1.36
CA THR A 565 -18.48 10.48 0.05
C THR A 565 -19.46 11.50 0.62
N TRP A 566 -20.48 11.02 1.35
CA TRP A 566 -21.49 11.84 1.99
C TRP A 566 -22.01 11.21 3.30
N LYS A 567 -22.69 11.99 4.13
CA LYS A 567 -23.26 11.55 5.40
C LYS A 567 -24.77 11.74 5.40
N SER A 568 -25.55 10.68 5.63
CA SER A 568 -27.02 10.73 5.64
C SER A 568 -27.61 11.45 6.85
N ASN A 569 -26.83 11.64 7.93
CA ASN A 569 -27.27 12.34 9.13
C ASN A 569 -27.01 13.86 9.11
N GLY A 570 -26.40 14.41 8.05
CA GLY A 570 -26.13 15.84 7.89
C GLY A 570 -25.16 16.46 8.92
N LYS A 571 -24.43 15.63 9.71
CA LYS A 571 -23.52 16.08 10.78
C LYS A 571 -22.10 16.27 10.31
#